data_4988192b1439141fe0f6233cc447f552
#
_entry.id   4988192b1439141fe0f6233cc447f552
#
_cell.length_a   1.000
_cell.length_b   1.000
_cell.length_c   1.000
_cell.angle_alpha   90.00
_cell.angle_beta   90.00
_cell.angle_gamma   90.00
#
_symmetry.space_group_name_H-M   'P 1'
#
loop_
_entity.id
_entity.type
_entity.pdbx_description
1 polymer ?
#
loop_
_entity_poly.entity_id
_entity_poly.type
_entity_poly.pdbx_seq_one_letter_code
_entity_poly.pdbx_strand_id
1 'polypeptide(L)'
;PLRFLESRSTALDFTVVLAVVGVSLTVGLIAASAVGVILSIILFLREQVGGTVIRRKSLVSERSSAWYRPEREMRILEEKGRSAPIIELQGSLFFGTAQQLYRALEPELQRADYLILDLRRVQSVDITAAHTLNVVGDVLAERKVPLLFANVSERLPNGRNLREFLELSGLDAGRPNVQYMPSLEAAIEWVESQLLGDVESVETHGETHDRPPLELHEIELFKGSKPDTLVDLEACLEKRSWKAGETIYQSGDTGSELMLIRKGQVKLVGAVGRSGAIKHIATLGRGDFIGGQAFLENRIRSSDAIATRDCDMYVLSVENYNLLAE
;
A
#
# COMPACT_ATOMS: atom_id res chain seq x y z
N PRO A 1 8.70 -32.13 -36.49
CA PRO A 1 9.67 -31.03 -36.43
C PRO A 1 9.10 -29.67 -36.83
N LEU A 2 7.99 -29.61 -37.60
CA LEU A 2 7.40 -28.34 -38.12
C LEU A 2 6.56 -27.55 -37.08
N ARG A 3 6.23 -28.10 -35.92
CA ARG A 3 5.51 -27.40 -34.84
C ARG A 3 6.30 -26.29 -34.16
N PHE A 4 7.62 -26.23 -34.35
CA PHE A 4 8.47 -25.17 -33.80
C PHE A 4 8.38 -23.84 -34.58
N LEU A 5 7.81 -23.83 -35.78
CA LEU A 5 7.67 -22.61 -36.61
C LEU A 5 6.42 -21.78 -36.27
N GLU A 6 5.58 -22.24 -35.34
CA GLU A 6 4.37 -21.50 -34.92
C GLU A 6 4.65 -20.35 -33.94
N SER A 7 5.83 -20.31 -33.32
CA SER A 7 6.20 -19.14 -32.50
C SER A 7 6.92 -18.10 -33.34
N ARG A 8 6.49 -16.83 -33.24
CA ARG A 8 7.10 -15.70 -33.97
C ARG A 8 8.62 -15.54 -33.72
N SER A 9 9.10 -15.91 -32.54
CA SER A 9 10.52 -15.89 -32.19
C SER A 9 11.31 -16.93 -32.99
N THR A 10 10.86 -18.17 -33.06
CA THR A 10 11.52 -19.25 -33.79
C THR A 10 11.52 -19.02 -35.31
N ALA A 11 10.50 -18.37 -35.86
CA ALA A 11 10.46 -18.00 -37.26
C ALA A 11 11.51 -16.95 -37.62
N LEU A 12 11.80 -16.00 -36.70
CA LEU A 12 12.83 -15.00 -36.88
C LEU A 12 14.25 -15.59 -36.81
N ASP A 13 14.48 -16.50 -35.85
CA ASP A 13 15.76 -17.22 -35.74
C ASP A 13 16.04 -18.03 -37.01
N PHE A 14 15.03 -18.68 -37.58
CA PHE A 14 15.14 -19.39 -38.83
C PHE A 14 15.45 -18.44 -40.01
N THR A 15 14.91 -17.24 -40.01
CA THR A 15 15.21 -16.23 -41.05
C THR A 15 16.68 -15.80 -40.98
N VAL A 16 17.27 -15.68 -39.78
CA VAL A 16 18.70 -15.40 -39.63
C VAL A 16 19.54 -16.53 -40.24
N VAL A 17 19.21 -17.79 -39.96
CA VAL A 17 19.92 -18.93 -40.53
C VAL A 17 19.88 -18.92 -42.06
N LEU A 18 18.70 -18.68 -42.64
CA LEU A 18 18.55 -18.58 -44.13
C LEU A 18 19.36 -17.44 -44.71
N ALA A 19 19.36 -16.27 -44.05
CA ALA A 19 20.12 -15.11 -44.51
C ALA A 19 21.65 -15.40 -44.48
N VAL A 20 22.15 -16.00 -43.38
CA VAL A 20 23.56 -16.39 -43.27
C VAL A 20 23.97 -17.41 -44.32
N VAL A 21 23.15 -18.43 -44.57
CA VAL A 21 23.41 -19.44 -45.58
C VAL A 21 23.40 -18.79 -46.98
N GLY A 22 22.43 -17.93 -47.30
CA GLY A 22 22.35 -17.22 -48.57
C GLY A 22 23.61 -16.35 -48.88
N VAL A 23 24.05 -15.59 -47.86
CA VAL A 23 25.26 -14.77 -47.97
C VAL A 23 26.50 -15.63 -48.08
N SER A 24 26.56 -16.76 -47.38
CA SER A 24 27.71 -17.69 -47.47
C SER A 24 27.91 -18.26 -48.86
N LEU A 25 26.82 -18.56 -49.55
CA LEU A 25 26.84 -19.12 -50.91
C LEU A 25 27.13 -18.08 -52.01
N THR A 26 26.80 -16.81 -51.76
CA THR A 26 26.95 -15.74 -52.80
C THR A 26 28.16 -14.86 -52.61
N VAL A 27 28.54 -14.53 -51.38
CA VAL A 27 29.60 -13.56 -51.04
C VAL A 27 30.79 -14.23 -50.35
N GLY A 28 30.53 -15.30 -49.61
CA GLY A 28 31.55 -16.05 -48.89
C GLY A 28 31.37 -16.05 -47.37
N LEU A 29 32.17 -16.91 -46.70
CA LEU A 29 32.01 -17.27 -45.31
C LEU A 29 32.26 -16.09 -44.34
N ILE A 30 33.23 -15.23 -44.65
CA ILE A 30 33.57 -14.07 -43.80
C ILE A 30 32.41 -13.07 -43.77
N ALA A 31 31.82 -12.76 -44.92
CA ALA A 31 30.66 -11.87 -45.00
C ALA A 31 29.44 -12.48 -44.29
N ALA A 32 29.22 -13.79 -44.45
CA ALA A 32 28.14 -14.49 -43.78
C ALA A 32 28.23 -14.43 -42.25
N SER A 33 29.42 -14.59 -41.70
CA SER A 33 29.63 -14.48 -40.24
C SER A 33 29.33 -13.07 -39.70
N ALA A 34 29.77 -12.03 -40.43
CA ALA A 34 29.47 -10.64 -40.06
C ALA A 34 27.95 -10.35 -40.08
N VAL A 35 27.25 -10.79 -41.13
CA VAL A 35 25.78 -10.66 -41.24
C VAL A 35 25.08 -11.43 -40.12
N GLY A 36 25.51 -12.64 -39.78
CA GLY A 36 24.94 -13.42 -38.67
C GLY A 36 25.06 -12.73 -37.33
N VAL A 37 26.25 -12.18 -37.04
CA VAL A 37 26.48 -11.43 -35.79
C VAL A 37 25.58 -10.18 -35.72
N ILE A 38 25.52 -9.40 -36.78
CA ILE A 38 24.69 -8.17 -36.84
C ILE A 38 23.19 -8.50 -36.64
N LEU A 39 22.68 -9.52 -37.35
CA LEU A 39 21.27 -9.91 -37.22
C LEU A 39 20.98 -10.46 -35.81
N SER A 40 21.89 -11.25 -35.24
CA SER A 40 21.72 -11.76 -33.86
C SER A 40 21.69 -10.61 -32.84
N ILE A 41 22.52 -9.59 -33.00
CA ILE A 41 22.53 -8.39 -32.15
C ILE A 41 21.20 -7.64 -32.30
N ILE A 42 20.70 -7.46 -33.52
CA ILE A 42 19.42 -6.77 -33.78
C ILE A 42 18.28 -7.52 -33.14
N LEU A 43 18.20 -8.86 -33.27
CA LEU A 43 17.17 -9.67 -32.66
C LEU A 43 17.25 -9.63 -31.14
N PHE A 44 18.45 -9.72 -30.55
CA PHE A 44 18.66 -9.58 -29.11
C PHE A 44 18.15 -8.23 -28.59
N LEU A 45 18.51 -7.13 -29.26
CA LEU A 45 18.03 -5.79 -28.88
C LEU A 45 16.51 -5.68 -29.00
N ARG A 46 15.92 -6.24 -30.05
CA ARG A 46 14.45 -6.26 -30.23
C ARG A 46 13.76 -7.04 -29.11
N GLU A 47 14.30 -8.17 -28.68
CA GLU A 47 13.75 -8.96 -27.59
C GLU A 47 13.83 -8.20 -26.25
N GLN A 48 14.96 -7.52 -26.00
CA GLN A 48 15.12 -6.68 -24.81
C GLN A 48 14.14 -5.50 -24.78
N VAL A 49 13.89 -4.85 -25.90
CA VAL A 49 12.95 -3.71 -26.02
C VAL A 49 11.48 -4.18 -26.03
N GLY A 50 11.22 -5.40 -26.51
CA GLY A 50 9.85 -5.95 -26.62
C GLY A 50 9.20 -6.37 -25.29
N GLY A 51 9.97 -6.43 -24.20
CA GLY A 51 9.46 -6.73 -22.87
C GLY A 51 8.60 -5.58 -22.30
N THR A 52 7.46 -5.91 -21.70
CA THR A 52 6.65 -4.91 -20.97
C THR A 52 7.35 -4.50 -19.68
N VAL A 53 7.63 -3.21 -19.53
CA VAL A 53 8.26 -2.63 -18.31
C VAL A 53 7.31 -2.68 -17.11
N ILE A 54 6.02 -2.57 -17.39
CA ILE A 54 4.99 -2.66 -16.36
C ILE A 54 4.45 -4.08 -16.33
N ARG A 55 4.58 -4.71 -15.16
CA ARG A 55 4.02 -6.01 -14.90
C ARG A 55 2.53 -5.95 -14.59
N ARG A 56 2.17 -5.01 -13.70
CA ARG A 56 0.81 -4.85 -13.19
C ARG A 56 0.54 -3.41 -12.82
N LYS A 57 -0.65 -2.96 -13.11
CA LYS A 57 -1.24 -1.75 -12.56
C LYS A 57 -2.40 -2.16 -11.65
N SER A 58 -2.50 -1.58 -10.47
CA SER A 58 -3.61 -1.74 -9.53
C SER A 58 -3.80 -0.43 -8.78
N LEU A 59 -4.85 -0.34 -8.00
CA LEU A 59 -5.15 0.82 -7.16
C LEU A 59 -5.07 0.42 -5.69
N VAL A 60 -4.82 1.39 -4.81
CA VAL A 60 -4.87 1.15 -3.35
C VAL A 60 -6.27 0.69 -2.94
N SER A 61 -7.33 1.19 -3.58
CA SER A 61 -8.71 0.73 -3.37
C SER A 61 -8.95 -0.75 -3.69
N GLU A 62 -8.13 -1.36 -4.55
CA GLU A 62 -8.23 -2.78 -4.95
C GLU A 62 -7.32 -3.68 -4.11
N ARG A 63 -6.37 -3.09 -3.40
CA ARG A 63 -5.33 -3.81 -2.66
C ARG A 63 -5.06 -3.11 -1.33
N SER A 64 -5.90 -3.42 -0.35
CA SER A 64 -5.73 -2.92 1.01
C SER A 64 -4.53 -3.56 1.72
N SER A 65 -4.01 -2.87 2.72
CA SER A 65 -3.03 -3.42 3.66
C SER A 65 -3.60 -4.60 4.44
N ALA A 66 -2.73 -5.40 5.07
CA ALA A 66 -3.13 -6.57 5.86
C ALA A 66 -3.85 -6.23 7.18
N TRP A 67 -4.09 -4.95 7.47
CA TRP A 67 -4.72 -4.49 8.69
C TRP A 67 -6.23 -4.62 8.65
N TYR A 68 -6.80 -5.11 9.76
CA TYR A 68 -8.24 -5.03 9.97
C TYR A 68 -8.64 -3.55 10.15
N ARG A 69 -9.56 -3.09 9.31
CA ARG A 69 -10.08 -1.72 9.38
C ARG A 69 -11.60 -1.75 9.57
N PRO A 70 -12.15 -0.80 10.35
CA PRO A 70 -13.59 -0.61 10.46
C PRO A 70 -14.22 -0.37 9.07
N GLU A 71 -15.49 -0.77 8.89
CA GLU A 71 -16.22 -0.59 7.62
C GLU A 71 -16.22 0.87 7.11
N ARG A 72 -16.24 1.83 8.04
CA ARG A 72 -16.18 3.25 7.70
C ARG A 72 -14.86 3.61 7.03
N GLU A 73 -13.72 3.19 7.60
CA GLU A 73 -12.40 3.42 7.01
C GLU A 73 -12.27 2.70 5.66
N MET A 74 -12.79 1.48 5.55
CA MET A 74 -12.79 0.73 4.30
C MET A 74 -13.53 1.47 3.19
N ARG A 75 -14.71 2.02 3.45
CA ARG A 75 -15.47 2.82 2.46
C ARG A 75 -14.70 4.05 1.98
N ILE A 76 -14.02 4.74 2.91
CA ILE A 76 -13.18 5.91 2.56
C ILE A 76 -12.01 5.48 1.66
N LEU A 77 -11.36 4.36 2.01
CA LEU A 77 -10.24 3.83 1.22
C LEU A 77 -10.68 3.30 -0.16
N GLU A 78 -11.87 2.71 -0.28
CA GLU A 78 -12.45 2.30 -1.56
C GLU A 78 -12.73 3.51 -2.48
N GLU A 79 -13.17 4.62 -1.92
CA GLU A 79 -13.45 5.84 -2.69
C GLU A 79 -12.17 6.59 -3.03
N LYS A 80 -11.39 7.00 -2.03
CA LYS A 80 -10.19 7.82 -2.20
C LYS A 80 -8.98 7.04 -2.72
N GLY A 81 -8.87 5.77 -2.41
CA GLY A 81 -7.78 4.92 -2.90
C GLY A 81 -7.75 4.71 -4.41
N ARG A 82 -8.80 5.14 -5.13
CA ARG A 82 -8.83 5.16 -6.59
C ARG A 82 -7.88 6.19 -7.20
N SER A 83 -7.50 7.22 -6.46
CA SER A 83 -6.51 8.21 -6.88
C SER A 83 -5.06 7.83 -6.53
N ALA A 84 -4.84 6.64 -5.99
CA ALA A 84 -3.54 6.13 -5.59
C ALA A 84 -3.13 4.87 -6.39
N PRO A 85 -2.62 5.02 -7.63
CA PRO A 85 -2.17 3.91 -8.45
C PRO A 85 -0.89 3.26 -7.88
N ILE A 86 -0.86 1.93 -8.00
CA ILE A 86 0.28 1.06 -7.71
C ILE A 86 0.77 0.50 -9.04
N ILE A 87 2.04 0.74 -9.38
CA ILE A 87 2.65 0.27 -10.62
C ILE A 87 3.84 -0.62 -10.28
N GLU A 88 3.69 -1.91 -10.57
CA GLU A 88 4.76 -2.90 -10.42
C GLU A 88 5.64 -2.89 -11.67
N LEU A 89 6.90 -2.51 -11.50
CA LEU A 89 7.89 -2.50 -12.58
C LEU A 89 8.65 -3.83 -12.63
N GLN A 90 9.14 -4.20 -13.83
CA GLN A 90 9.91 -5.42 -14.03
C GLN A 90 11.01 -5.27 -15.11
N GLY A 91 12.00 -6.17 -15.03
CA GLY A 91 13.03 -6.29 -16.05
C GLY A 91 14.08 -5.18 -16.00
N SER A 92 14.71 -4.93 -17.13
CA SER A 92 15.74 -3.90 -17.26
C SER A 92 15.15 -2.58 -17.74
N LEU A 93 15.39 -1.53 -16.98
CA LEU A 93 15.00 -0.16 -17.30
C LEU A 93 16.19 0.53 -17.95
N PHE A 94 16.09 0.81 -19.24
CA PHE A 94 17.18 1.41 -20.04
C PHE A 94 16.58 2.31 -21.13
N PHE A 95 17.45 2.97 -21.90
CA PHE A 95 17.01 3.93 -22.92
C PHE A 95 15.90 3.39 -23.84
N GLY A 96 15.95 2.11 -24.24
CA GLY A 96 14.95 1.47 -25.09
C GLY A 96 13.57 1.26 -24.42
N THR A 97 13.54 1.15 -23.09
CA THR A 97 12.31 0.96 -22.29
C THR A 97 11.88 2.23 -21.55
N ALA A 98 12.74 3.24 -21.43
CA ALA A 98 12.47 4.48 -20.70
C ALA A 98 11.25 5.23 -21.27
N GLN A 99 11.14 5.29 -22.60
CA GLN A 99 10.00 5.94 -23.24
C GLN A 99 8.68 5.16 -23.04
N GLN A 100 8.74 3.82 -23.02
CA GLN A 100 7.58 2.99 -22.68
C GLN A 100 7.13 3.23 -21.24
N LEU A 101 8.11 3.33 -20.32
CA LEU A 101 7.85 3.62 -18.92
C LEU A 101 7.14 4.97 -18.78
N TYR A 102 7.67 6.04 -19.37
CA TYR A 102 7.07 7.37 -19.31
C TYR A 102 5.63 7.38 -19.84
N ARG A 103 5.43 6.88 -21.07
CA ARG A 103 4.08 6.81 -21.68
C ARG A 103 3.08 6.02 -20.85
N ALA A 104 3.55 4.99 -20.17
CA ALA A 104 2.69 4.15 -19.34
C ALA A 104 2.36 4.79 -17.99
N LEU A 105 3.22 5.71 -17.50
CA LEU A 105 3.00 6.51 -16.29
C LEU A 105 2.21 7.80 -16.57
N GLU A 106 2.31 8.36 -17.77
CA GLU A 106 1.73 9.65 -18.14
C GLU A 106 0.25 9.83 -17.74
N PRO A 107 -0.66 8.85 -17.96
CA PRO A 107 -2.05 8.98 -17.53
C PRO A 107 -2.21 9.14 -16.01
N GLU A 108 -1.35 8.47 -15.26
CA GLU A 108 -1.37 8.51 -13.78
C GLU A 108 -0.79 9.82 -13.25
N LEU A 109 0.22 10.38 -13.94
CA LEU A 109 0.85 11.64 -13.55
C LEU A 109 -0.15 12.81 -13.51
N GLN A 110 -1.23 12.74 -14.27
CA GLN A 110 -2.25 13.78 -14.31
C GLN A 110 -3.39 13.59 -13.31
N ARG A 111 -3.64 12.36 -12.84
CA ARG A 111 -4.82 12.00 -12.05
C ARG A 111 -4.50 11.55 -10.63
N ALA A 112 -3.30 11.05 -10.41
CA ALA A 112 -2.92 10.51 -9.11
C ALA A 112 -2.77 11.60 -8.05
N ASP A 113 -3.22 11.28 -6.84
CA ASP A 113 -2.91 12.01 -5.60
C ASP A 113 -1.72 11.37 -4.86
N TYR A 114 -1.45 10.10 -5.13
CA TYR A 114 -0.29 9.35 -4.67
C TYR A 114 0.16 8.41 -5.79
N LEU A 115 1.47 8.19 -5.96
CA LEU A 115 2.00 7.21 -6.92
C LEU A 115 2.95 6.25 -6.21
N ILE A 116 2.66 4.95 -6.27
CA ILE A 116 3.53 3.89 -5.75
C ILE A 116 4.19 3.15 -6.92
N LEU A 117 5.53 3.13 -6.95
CA LEU A 117 6.33 2.35 -7.88
C LEU A 117 7.01 1.21 -7.14
N ASP A 118 6.61 -0.03 -7.42
CA ASP A 118 7.25 -1.22 -6.87
C ASP A 118 8.39 -1.68 -7.78
N LEU A 119 9.62 -1.60 -7.25
CA LEU A 119 10.86 -1.94 -7.95
C LEU A 119 11.38 -3.36 -7.65
N ARG A 120 10.60 -4.19 -6.96
CA ARG A 120 11.00 -5.54 -6.52
C ARG A 120 11.55 -6.43 -7.64
N ARG A 121 11.04 -6.26 -8.87
CA ARG A 121 11.37 -7.08 -10.04
C ARG A 121 12.22 -6.36 -11.06
N VAL A 122 12.72 -5.18 -10.73
CA VAL A 122 13.67 -4.44 -11.56
C VAL A 122 15.03 -5.10 -11.44
N GLN A 123 15.65 -5.40 -12.57
CA GLN A 123 16.93 -6.11 -12.67
C GLN A 123 18.11 -5.15 -12.90
N SER A 124 17.87 -4.08 -13.62
CA SER A 124 18.87 -3.04 -13.87
C SER A 124 18.20 -1.71 -14.20
N VAL A 125 18.90 -0.62 -13.91
CA VAL A 125 18.49 0.74 -14.29
C VAL A 125 19.69 1.45 -14.89
N ASP A 126 19.54 2.03 -16.06
CA ASP A 126 20.56 2.90 -16.67
C ASP A 126 20.27 4.39 -16.38
N ILE A 127 21.18 5.26 -16.79
CA ILE A 127 21.08 6.70 -16.54
C ILE A 127 19.87 7.33 -17.24
N THR A 128 19.46 6.82 -18.39
CA THR A 128 18.31 7.32 -19.15
C THR A 128 17.01 6.99 -18.43
N ALA A 129 16.89 5.76 -17.93
CA ALA A 129 15.73 5.35 -17.14
C ALA A 129 15.66 6.06 -15.80
N ALA A 130 16.81 6.25 -15.11
CA ALA A 130 16.86 7.03 -13.89
C ALA A 130 16.46 8.50 -14.11
N HIS A 131 16.93 9.11 -15.21
CA HIS A 131 16.49 10.45 -15.61
C HIS A 131 14.98 10.51 -15.90
N THR A 132 14.43 9.49 -16.57
CA THR A 132 12.99 9.40 -16.80
C THR A 132 12.19 9.35 -15.49
N LEU A 133 12.63 8.55 -14.51
CA LEU A 133 12.02 8.52 -13.18
C LEU A 133 12.16 9.86 -12.44
N ASN A 134 13.28 10.56 -12.66
CA ASN A 134 13.49 11.90 -12.12
C ASN A 134 12.49 12.91 -12.70
N VAL A 135 12.28 12.92 -14.03
CA VAL A 135 11.26 13.73 -14.70
C VAL A 135 9.85 13.43 -14.15
N VAL A 136 9.54 12.15 -13.92
CA VAL A 136 8.28 11.74 -13.26
C VAL A 136 8.19 12.37 -11.87
N GLY A 137 9.26 12.33 -11.08
CA GLY A 137 9.34 12.97 -9.77
C GLY A 137 9.12 14.48 -9.82
N ASP A 138 9.68 15.17 -10.83
CA ASP A 138 9.52 16.61 -11.02
C ASP A 138 8.04 16.98 -11.33
N VAL A 139 7.42 16.28 -12.27
CA VAL A 139 6.00 16.48 -12.62
C VAL A 139 5.09 16.29 -11.41
N LEU A 140 5.35 15.27 -10.60
CA LEU A 140 4.59 15.01 -9.38
C LEU A 140 4.87 16.06 -8.29
N ALA A 141 6.12 16.57 -8.20
CA ALA A 141 6.48 17.62 -7.26
C ALA A 141 5.75 18.94 -7.52
N GLU A 142 5.59 19.33 -8.80
CA GLU A 142 4.81 20.52 -9.19
C GLU A 142 3.37 20.44 -8.70
N ARG A 143 2.80 19.23 -8.66
CA ARG A 143 1.46 18.95 -8.17
C ARG A 143 1.40 18.61 -6.67
N LYS A 144 2.54 18.61 -5.98
CA LYS A 144 2.69 18.17 -4.58
C LYS A 144 2.22 16.73 -4.33
N VAL A 145 2.32 15.87 -5.33
CA VAL A 145 1.93 14.46 -5.27
C VAL A 145 3.10 13.63 -4.74
N PRO A 146 2.92 12.85 -3.67
CA PRO A 146 3.94 11.95 -3.16
C PRO A 146 4.23 10.80 -4.15
N LEU A 147 5.52 10.57 -4.40
CA LEU A 147 6.06 9.45 -5.14
C LEU A 147 6.75 8.48 -4.18
N LEU A 148 6.21 7.26 -4.08
CA LEU A 148 6.74 6.24 -3.19
C LEU A 148 7.45 5.15 -4.01
N PHE A 149 8.73 4.92 -3.70
CA PHE A 149 9.49 3.80 -4.22
C PHE A 149 9.46 2.65 -3.21
N ALA A 150 8.85 1.53 -3.58
CA ALA A 150 8.77 0.33 -2.75
C ALA A 150 9.75 -0.74 -3.21
N ASN A 151 10.28 -1.54 -2.27
CA ASN A 151 11.18 -2.66 -2.55
C ASN A 151 12.42 -2.28 -3.37
N VAL A 152 13.01 -1.13 -3.09
CA VAL A 152 14.23 -0.70 -3.77
C VAL A 152 15.40 -1.57 -3.30
N SER A 153 15.98 -2.35 -4.21
CA SER A 153 17.06 -3.28 -3.91
C SER A 153 18.39 -2.55 -3.63
N GLU A 154 19.01 -2.88 -2.51
CA GLU A 154 20.37 -2.43 -2.22
C GLU A 154 21.42 -3.13 -3.11
N ARG A 155 21.08 -4.26 -3.73
CA ARG A 155 21.97 -5.02 -4.60
C ARG A 155 21.20 -5.61 -5.79
N LEU A 156 21.33 -4.97 -6.94
CA LEU A 156 20.83 -5.50 -8.21
C LEU A 156 21.70 -6.68 -8.70
N PRO A 157 21.22 -7.51 -9.65
CA PRO A 157 21.99 -8.59 -10.25
C PRO A 157 23.34 -8.15 -10.85
N ASN A 158 23.45 -6.89 -11.30
CA ASN A 158 24.68 -6.29 -11.81
C ASN A 158 25.61 -5.72 -10.71
N GLY A 159 25.29 -5.97 -9.43
CA GLY A 159 26.08 -5.55 -8.26
C GLY A 159 25.88 -4.09 -7.83
N ARG A 160 25.09 -3.28 -8.56
CA ARG A 160 24.83 -1.88 -8.20
C ARG A 160 23.81 -1.76 -7.08
N ASN A 161 23.97 -0.75 -6.23
CA ASN A 161 22.95 -0.31 -5.28
C ASN A 161 21.95 0.58 -6.01
N LEU A 162 20.70 0.09 -6.17
CA LEU A 162 19.67 0.83 -6.90
C LEU A 162 19.28 2.11 -6.18
N ARG A 163 19.18 2.06 -4.86
CA ARG A 163 18.80 3.22 -4.06
C ARG A 163 19.82 4.35 -4.23
N GLU A 164 21.09 4.05 -3.99
CA GLU A 164 22.19 5.02 -4.15
C GLU A 164 22.24 5.60 -5.58
N PHE A 165 22.00 4.75 -6.59
CA PHE A 165 21.97 5.19 -7.97
C PHE A 165 20.81 6.14 -8.28
N LEU A 166 19.63 5.90 -7.74
CA LEU A 166 18.47 6.79 -7.88
C LEU A 166 18.69 8.11 -7.13
N GLU A 167 19.24 8.06 -5.92
CA GLU A 167 19.59 9.24 -5.12
C GLU A 167 20.60 10.13 -5.84
N LEU A 168 21.66 9.55 -6.40
CA LEU A 168 22.66 10.27 -7.21
C LEU A 168 22.08 10.84 -8.52
N SER A 169 20.99 10.26 -9.01
CA SER A 169 20.28 10.74 -10.20
C SER A 169 19.25 11.84 -9.91
N GLY A 170 19.17 12.33 -8.66
CA GLY A 170 18.30 13.42 -8.24
C GLY A 170 16.97 12.99 -7.58
N LEU A 171 16.78 11.69 -7.33
CA LEU A 171 15.65 11.16 -6.58
C LEU A 171 16.07 10.88 -5.13
N ASP A 172 16.65 11.86 -4.47
CA ASP A 172 17.10 11.72 -3.10
C ASP A 172 15.95 11.82 -2.08
N ALA A 173 16.19 11.31 -0.89
CA ALA A 173 15.22 11.38 0.21
C ALA A 173 15.01 12.82 0.77
N GLY A 174 15.82 13.79 0.30
CA GLY A 174 15.66 15.22 0.62
C GLY A 174 14.56 15.90 -0.19
N ARG A 175 14.09 15.27 -1.27
CA ARG A 175 12.93 15.76 -2.01
C ARG A 175 11.65 15.57 -1.19
N PRO A 176 10.86 16.61 -0.96
CA PRO A 176 9.68 16.56 -0.09
C PRO A 176 8.60 15.59 -0.60
N ASN A 177 8.58 15.31 -1.90
CA ASN A 177 7.59 14.43 -2.52
C ASN A 177 8.10 13.01 -2.80
N VAL A 178 9.36 12.66 -2.48
CA VAL A 178 9.93 11.33 -2.74
C VAL A 178 10.13 10.58 -1.43
N GLN A 179 9.63 9.34 -1.38
CA GLN A 179 9.79 8.46 -0.22
C GLN A 179 10.21 7.05 -0.63
N TYR A 180 11.13 6.47 0.16
CA TYR A 180 11.59 5.10 -0.02
C TYR A 180 10.97 4.19 1.05
N MET A 181 10.20 3.19 0.61
CA MET A 181 9.49 2.26 1.47
C MET A 181 10.14 0.87 1.44
N PRO A 182 10.27 0.20 2.59
CA PRO A 182 10.93 -1.11 2.66
C PRO A 182 10.16 -2.20 1.91
N SER A 183 8.85 -2.06 1.79
CA SER A 183 7.98 -3.02 1.09
C SER A 183 6.79 -2.31 0.43
N LEU A 184 6.12 -3.02 -0.50
CA LEU A 184 4.89 -2.53 -1.10
C LEU A 184 3.78 -2.39 -0.07
N GLU A 185 3.70 -3.33 0.88
CA GLU A 185 2.74 -3.27 1.99
C GLU A 185 2.92 -2.02 2.84
N ALA A 186 4.19 -1.66 3.16
CA ALA A 186 4.50 -0.44 3.91
C ALA A 186 4.13 0.84 3.13
N ALA A 187 4.28 0.82 1.79
CA ALA A 187 3.87 1.93 0.94
C ALA A 187 2.34 2.09 0.91
N ILE A 188 1.60 0.98 0.78
CA ILE A 188 0.13 0.98 0.83
C ILE A 188 -0.35 1.48 2.19
N GLU A 189 0.18 0.95 3.29
CA GLU A 189 -0.16 1.35 4.65
C GLU A 189 0.07 2.85 4.89
N TRP A 190 1.18 3.37 4.37
CA TRP A 190 1.47 4.81 4.47
C TRP A 190 0.45 5.66 3.72
N VAL A 191 0.10 5.28 2.47
CA VAL A 191 -0.90 5.98 1.66
C VAL A 191 -2.28 5.89 2.31
N GLU A 192 -2.69 4.72 2.79
CA GLU A 192 -3.95 4.56 3.52
C GLU A 192 -4.01 5.48 4.75
N SER A 193 -2.91 5.59 5.51
CA SER A 193 -2.83 6.47 6.68
C SER A 193 -2.97 7.94 6.31
N GLN A 194 -2.41 8.37 5.17
CA GLN A 194 -2.57 9.74 4.68
C GLN A 194 -4.03 10.00 4.24
N LEU A 195 -4.61 9.07 3.45
CA LEU A 195 -5.99 9.19 2.97
C LEU A 195 -7.00 9.25 4.13
N LEU A 196 -6.76 8.54 5.22
CA LEU A 196 -7.58 8.58 6.43
C LEU A 196 -7.31 9.82 7.26
N GLY A 197 -6.06 10.25 7.39
CA GLY A 197 -5.67 11.47 8.11
C GLY A 197 -6.23 12.73 7.48
N ASP A 198 -6.29 12.80 6.15
CA ASP A 198 -6.93 13.89 5.41
C ASP A 198 -8.43 14.00 5.70
N VAL A 199 -9.11 12.86 5.93
CA VAL A 199 -10.54 12.84 6.30
C VAL A 199 -10.73 13.28 7.74
N GLU A 200 -9.87 12.82 8.65
CA GLU A 200 -9.92 13.25 10.05
C GLU A 200 -9.73 14.77 10.19
N SER A 201 -8.84 15.37 9.39
CA SER A 201 -8.62 16.82 9.41
C SER A 201 -9.81 17.61 8.86
N VAL A 202 -10.53 17.10 7.87
CA VAL A 202 -11.74 17.74 7.31
C VAL A 202 -12.94 17.57 8.24
N GLU A 203 -13.12 16.39 8.84
CA GLU A 203 -14.20 16.15 9.80
C GLU A 203 -13.96 16.83 11.16
N THR A 204 -12.72 17.23 11.46
CA THR A 204 -12.37 17.98 12.69
C THR A 204 -12.97 19.38 12.69
N HIS A 205 -13.31 19.95 11.52
CA HIS A 205 -13.86 21.29 11.37
C HIS A 205 -15.39 21.37 11.20
N GLY A 206 -16.07 20.25 11.11
CA GLY A 206 -17.53 20.22 10.94
C GLY A 206 -18.22 19.00 11.55
N GLU A 207 -19.07 19.18 12.52
CA GLU A 207 -20.22 18.35 12.89
C GLU A 207 -20.14 17.36 14.06
N THR A 208 -19.00 16.97 14.63
CA THR A 208 -19.04 15.94 15.71
C THR A 208 -18.96 16.50 17.13
N HIS A 209 -18.71 17.78 17.33
CA HIS A 209 -18.51 18.35 18.67
C HIS A 209 -19.78 18.46 19.51
N ASP A 210 -20.97 18.47 18.88
CA ASP A 210 -22.23 18.77 19.56
C ASP A 210 -23.27 17.62 19.56
N ARG A 211 -22.89 16.43 19.07
CA ARG A 211 -23.82 15.29 19.15
C ARG A 211 -23.79 14.66 20.55
N PRO A 212 -24.96 14.40 21.15
CA PRO A 212 -25.03 13.72 22.45
C PRO A 212 -24.40 12.31 22.36
N PRO A 213 -23.87 11.77 23.47
CA PRO A 213 -23.41 10.38 23.52
C PRO A 213 -24.49 9.41 23.07
N LEU A 214 -24.12 8.38 22.28
CA LEU A 214 -25.07 7.34 21.87
C LEU A 214 -25.67 6.61 23.07
N GLU A 215 -26.96 6.39 23.00
CA GLU A 215 -27.60 5.42 23.87
C GLU A 215 -27.47 3.99 23.27
N LEU A 216 -27.62 2.97 24.10
CA LEU A 216 -27.33 1.59 23.73
C LEU A 216 -28.10 1.13 22.49
N HIS A 217 -29.38 1.51 22.36
CA HIS A 217 -30.24 1.17 21.23
C HIS A 217 -29.89 1.85 19.92
N GLU A 218 -29.07 2.92 19.96
CA GLU A 218 -28.59 3.65 18.77
C GLU A 218 -27.32 3.02 18.18
N ILE A 219 -26.62 2.18 18.95
CA ILE A 219 -25.41 1.50 18.51
C ILE A 219 -25.80 0.39 17.52
N GLU A 220 -25.13 0.39 16.34
CA GLU A 220 -25.43 -0.53 15.23
C GLU A 220 -25.47 -2.00 15.65
N LEU A 221 -24.56 -2.40 16.54
CA LEU A 221 -24.44 -3.75 17.08
C LEU A 221 -25.74 -4.23 17.77
N PHE A 222 -26.52 -3.33 18.32
CA PHE A 222 -27.72 -3.64 19.10
C PHE A 222 -29.03 -3.29 18.39
N LYS A 223 -28.96 -2.80 17.16
CA LYS A 223 -30.16 -2.53 16.36
C LYS A 223 -30.96 -3.80 16.14
N GLY A 224 -32.22 -3.76 16.52
CA GLY A 224 -33.15 -4.90 16.43
C GLY A 224 -33.16 -5.83 17.65
N SER A 225 -32.36 -5.55 18.69
CA SER A 225 -32.46 -6.26 19.98
C SER A 225 -33.77 -5.94 20.69
N LYS A 226 -34.27 -6.90 21.49
CA LYS A 226 -35.49 -6.70 22.29
C LYS A 226 -35.23 -5.64 23.36
N PRO A 227 -36.23 -4.76 23.66
CA PRO A 227 -36.08 -3.72 24.67
C PRO A 227 -35.67 -4.26 26.06
N ASP A 228 -36.25 -5.36 26.48
CA ASP A 228 -35.93 -5.97 27.79
C ASP A 228 -34.49 -6.40 27.88
N THR A 229 -33.92 -7.00 26.80
CA THR A 229 -32.49 -7.39 26.72
C THR A 229 -31.56 -6.18 26.78
N LEU A 230 -31.95 -5.04 26.20
CA LEU A 230 -31.16 -3.82 26.26
C LEU A 230 -31.14 -3.21 27.67
N VAL A 231 -32.25 -3.30 28.41
CA VAL A 231 -32.34 -2.86 29.81
C VAL A 231 -31.44 -3.69 30.70
N ASP A 232 -31.46 -5.02 30.54
CA ASP A 232 -30.61 -5.93 31.31
C ASP A 232 -29.12 -5.68 31.00
N LEU A 233 -28.79 -5.49 29.72
CA LEU A 233 -27.43 -5.16 29.30
C LEU A 233 -27.00 -3.80 29.87
N GLU A 234 -27.82 -2.77 29.81
CA GLU A 234 -27.47 -1.44 30.31
C GLU A 234 -27.19 -1.46 31.82
N ALA A 235 -27.91 -2.30 32.57
CA ALA A 235 -27.67 -2.49 34.00
C ALA A 235 -26.28 -3.08 34.32
N CYS A 236 -25.70 -3.80 33.38
CA CYS A 236 -24.36 -4.42 33.52
C CYS A 236 -23.23 -3.56 32.95
N LEU A 237 -23.55 -2.40 32.34
CA LEU A 237 -22.58 -1.50 31.75
C LEU A 237 -22.25 -0.33 32.68
N GLU A 238 -20.97 -0.04 32.79
CA GLU A 238 -20.50 1.19 33.46
C GLU A 238 -20.29 2.30 32.41
N LYS A 239 -20.65 3.53 32.78
CA LYS A 239 -20.34 4.72 31.96
C LYS A 239 -19.03 5.32 32.47
N ARG A 240 -17.99 5.35 31.63
CA ARG A 240 -16.69 5.96 31.94
C ARG A 240 -16.30 6.96 30.88
N SER A 241 -15.56 8.00 31.28
CA SER A 241 -15.11 9.08 30.39
C SER A 241 -13.60 9.24 30.46
N TRP A 242 -12.99 9.58 29.34
CA TRP A 242 -11.56 9.89 29.19
C TRP A 242 -11.39 11.22 28.48
N LYS A 243 -10.37 11.97 28.87
CA LYS A 243 -9.98 13.22 28.22
C LYS A 243 -9.08 12.95 27.00
N ALA A 244 -9.10 13.89 26.04
CA ALA A 244 -8.18 13.86 24.92
C ALA A 244 -6.74 13.75 25.38
N GLY A 245 -5.99 12.79 24.82
CA GLY A 245 -4.61 12.45 25.18
C GLY A 245 -4.47 11.38 26.28
N GLU A 246 -5.54 11.01 26.99
CA GLU A 246 -5.46 9.96 28.01
C GLU A 246 -5.34 8.57 27.39
N THR A 247 -4.51 7.73 28.04
CA THR A 247 -4.39 6.32 27.70
C THR A 247 -5.51 5.54 28.38
N ILE A 248 -6.29 4.80 27.59
CA ILE A 248 -7.41 3.99 28.06
C ILE A 248 -6.90 2.65 28.61
N TYR A 249 -6.00 2.00 27.86
CA TYR A 249 -5.23 0.81 28.28
C TYR A 249 -3.94 0.71 27.47
N GLN A 250 -2.99 -0.08 27.96
CA GLN A 250 -1.69 -0.32 27.33
C GLN A 250 -1.55 -1.77 26.83
N SER A 251 -0.69 -1.95 25.86
CA SER A 251 -0.26 -3.28 25.40
C SER A 251 0.39 -4.03 26.56
N GLY A 252 -0.06 -5.27 26.78
CA GLY A 252 0.39 -6.08 27.93
C GLY A 252 -0.56 -6.04 29.13
N ASP A 253 -1.50 -5.09 29.22
CA ASP A 253 -2.53 -5.06 30.25
C ASP A 253 -3.47 -6.26 30.14
N THR A 254 -4.11 -6.63 31.26
CA THR A 254 -5.13 -7.69 31.29
C THR A 254 -6.38 -7.24 30.55
N GLY A 255 -6.86 -8.03 29.60
CA GLY A 255 -7.99 -7.68 28.73
C GLY A 255 -9.38 -8.04 29.29
N SER A 256 -9.69 -7.64 30.53
CA SER A 256 -10.94 -8.00 31.23
C SER A 256 -12.15 -7.12 30.91
N GLU A 257 -12.02 -6.14 30.02
CA GLU A 257 -13.08 -5.18 29.71
C GLU A 257 -13.26 -5.00 28.20
N LEU A 258 -14.52 -4.93 27.75
CA LEU A 258 -14.95 -4.50 26.43
C LEU A 258 -15.52 -3.09 26.56
N MET A 259 -15.13 -2.18 25.67
CA MET A 259 -15.54 -0.78 25.74
C MET A 259 -16.20 -0.37 24.44
N LEU A 260 -17.40 0.23 24.52
CA LEU A 260 -18.18 0.73 23.38
C LEU A 260 -18.13 2.27 23.40
N ILE A 261 -17.72 2.87 22.31
CA ILE A 261 -17.53 4.32 22.19
C ILE A 261 -18.88 4.98 21.93
N ARG A 262 -19.40 5.69 22.92
CA ARG A 262 -20.65 6.47 22.83
C ARG A 262 -20.40 7.82 22.14
N LYS A 263 -19.27 8.46 22.49
CA LYS A 263 -18.82 9.76 21.99
C LYS A 263 -17.30 9.80 21.99
N GLY A 264 -16.71 10.54 21.07
CA GLY A 264 -15.28 10.72 20.99
C GLY A 264 -14.60 9.81 19.97
N GLN A 265 -13.30 9.68 20.09
CA GLN A 265 -12.47 8.95 19.14
C GLN A 265 -11.24 8.36 19.85
N VAL A 266 -10.92 7.11 19.52
CA VAL A 266 -9.81 6.35 20.10
C VAL A 266 -8.85 5.92 19.00
N LYS A 267 -7.58 6.15 19.24
CA LYS A 267 -6.48 5.66 18.39
C LYS A 267 -5.87 4.41 19.02
N LEU A 268 -5.81 3.33 18.22
CA LEU A 268 -5.07 2.13 18.59
C LEU A 268 -3.67 2.20 17.99
N VAL A 269 -2.66 2.01 18.82
CA VAL A 269 -1.26 1.96 18.41
C VAL A 269 -0.59 0.70 18.97
N GLY A 270 0.32 0.12 18.22
CA GLY A 270 1.00 -1.10 18.66
C GLY A 270 2.37 -1.28 18.03
N ALA A 271 3.18 -2.13 18.63
CA ALA A 271 4.48 -2.51 18.09
C ALA A 271 4.28 -3.50 16.94
N VAL A 272 4.81 -3.18 15.76
CA VAL A 272 4.68 -4.01 14.56
C VAL A 272 6.04 -4.48 14.09
N GLY A 273 6.12 -5.80 13.82
CA GLY A 273 7.31 -6.44 13.28
C GLY A 273 8.47 -6.58 14.29
N ARG A 274 9.58 -7.14 13.82
CA ARG A 274 10.79 -7.37 14.63
C ARG A 274 11.51 -6.09 15.07
N SER A 275 11.20 -4.95 14.47
CA SER A 275 11.82 -3.66 14.78
C SER A 275 11.21 -2.94 15.98
N GLY A 276 10.06 -3.41 16.49
CA GLY A 276 9.36 -2.76 17.62
C GLY A 276 8.88 -1.33 17.33
N ALA A 277 8.82 -0.91 16.07
CA ALA A 277 8.33 0.41 15.72
C ALA A 277 6.85 0.54 16.08
N ILE A 278 6.50 1.59 16.81
CA ILE A 278 5.11 1.91 17.17
C ILE A 278 4.41 2.40 15.92
N LYS A 279 3.34 1.71 15.53
CA LYS A 279 2.52 2.06 14.37
C LYS A 279 1.07 2.27 14.76
N HIS A 280 0.42 3.14 14.01
CA HIS A 280 -1.03 3.30 14.05
C HIS A 280 -1.69 2.02 13.53
N ILE A 281 -2.64 1.46 14.29
CA ILE A 281 -3.39 0.25 13.93
C ILE A 281 -4.76 0.61 13.38
N ALA A 282 -5.54 1.41 14.12
CA ALA A 282 -6.86 1.87 13.74
C ALA A 282 -7.24 3.13 14.49
N THR A 283 -8.17 3.89 13.92
CA THR A 283 -8.89 4.97 14.60
C THR A 283 -10.36 4.57 14.70
N LEU A 284 -10.88 4.49 15.92
CA LEU A 284 -12.22 4.03 16.22
C LEU A 284 -13.03 5.19 16.79
N GLY A 285 -14.28 5.30 16.36
CA GLY A 285 -15.14 6.42 16.69
C GLY A 285 -16.49 6.00 17.31
N ARG A 286 -17.41 6.94 17.33
CA ARG A 286 -18.76 6.79 17.89
C ARG A 286 -19.48 5.59 17.28
N GLY A 287 -19.88 4.62 18.10
CA GLY A 287 -20.55 3.37 17.73
C GLY A 287 -19.63 2.17 17.58
N ASP A 288 -18.31 2.38 17.54
CA ASP A 288 -17.33 1.30 17.52
C ASP A 288 -17.04 0.77 18.93
N PHE A 289 -16.31 -0.36 18.99
CA PHE A 289 -15.88 -0.96 20.26
C PHE A 289 -14.39 -1.26 20.25
N ILE A 290 -13.76 -1.24 21.42
CA ILE A 290 -12.36 -1.57 21.64
C ILE A 290 -12.20 -2.67 22.68
N GLY A 291 -11.09 -3.40 22.58
CA GLY A 291 -10.71 -4.41 23.55
C GLY A 291 -11.38 -5.77 23.38
N GLY A 292 -12.20 -5.99 22.34
CA GLY A 292 -13.01 -7.21 22.16
C GLY A 292 -12.20 -8.49 22.07
N GLN A 293 -11.04 -8.48 21.37
CA GLN A 293 -10.23 -9.69 21.24
C GLN A 293 -9.71 -10.18 22.60
N ALA A 294 -9.12 -9.27 23.38
CA ALA A 294 -8.57 -9.64 24.69
C ALA A 294 -9.68 -10.04 25.68
N PHE A 295 -10.85 -9.39 25.59
CA PHE A 295 -12.03 -9.70 26.40
C PHE A 295 -12.57 -11.11 26.10
N LEU A 296 -12.78 -11.47 24.83
CA LEU A 296 -13.36 -12.77 24.43
C LEU A 296 -12.38 -13.93 24.64
N GLU A 297 -11.10 -13.72 24.42
CA GLU A 297 -10.07 -14.77 24.52
C GLU A 297 -9.39 -14.81 25.91
N ASN A 298 -9.79 -13.92 26.83
CA ASN A 298 -9.16 -13.75 28.16
C ASN A 298 -7.62 -13.60 28.05
N ARG A 299 -7.19 -12.73 27.14
CA ARG A 299 -5.78 -12.47 26.84
C ARG A 299 -5.35 -11.06 27.27
N ILE A 300 -4.06 -10.80 27.16
CA ILE A 300 -3.50 -9.46 27.33
C ILE A 300 -3.83 -8.58 26.12
N ARG A 301 -3.89 -7.27 26.33
CA ARG A 301 -4.05 -6.26 25.28
C ARG A 301 -2.87 -6.34 24.30
N SER A 302 -3.18 -6.36 23.00
CA SER A 302 -2.17 -6.42 21.93
C SER A 302 -1.72 -5.03 21.43
N SER A 303 -2.39 -3.96 21.89
CA SER A 303 -2.14 -2.58 21.49
C SER A 303 -2.42 -1.61 22.62
N ASP A 304 -1.89 -0.39 22.51
CA ASP A 304 -2.31 0.73 23.35
C ASP A 304 -3.58 1.36 22.74
N ALA A 305 -4.48 1.83 23.59
CA ALA A 305 -5.63 2.62 23.22
C ALA A 305 -5.53 4.02 23.84
N ILE A 306 -5.55 5.04 22.99
CA ILE A 306 -5.38 6.45 23.40
C ILE A 306 -6.59 7.24 22.92
N ALA A 307 -7.24 7.97 23.81
CA ALA A 307 -8.30 8.89 23.46
C ALA A 307 -7.72 10.08 22.68
N THR A 308 -8.12 10.27 21.42
CA THR A 308 -7.70 11.41 20.61
C THR A 308 -8.62 12.62 20.80
N ARG A 309 -9.81 12.38 21.34
CA ARG A 309 -10.81 13.38 21.76
C ARG A 309 -11.40 12.97 23.11
N ASP A 310 -12.12 13.88 23.76
CA ASP A 310 -12.90 13.53 24.95
C ASP A 310 -13.88 12.41 24.60
N CYS A 311 -13.76 11.28 25.29
CA CYS A 311 -14.50 10.06 25.04
C CYS A 311 -15.45 9.73 26.17
N ASP A 312 -16.69 9.34 25.84
CA ASP A 312 -17.63 8.68 26.73
C ASP A 312 -17.87 7.26 26.23
N MET A 313 -17.77 6.26 27.10
CA MET A 313 -17.90 4.85 26.72
C MET A 313 -18.77 4.08 27.69
N TYR A 314 -19.41 3.04 27.15
CA TYR A 314 -19.90 1.93 27.97
C TYR A 314 -18.78 0.92 28.16
N VAL A 315 -18.59 0.45 29.38
CA VAL A 315 -17.59 -0.55 29.75
C VAL A 315 -18.30 -1.78 30.28
N LEU A 316 -18.05 -2.93 29.66
CA LEU A 316 -18.54 -4.24 30.08
C LEU A 316 -17.35 -5.04 30.64
N SER A 317 -17.39 -5.38 31.93
CA SER A 317 -16.41 -6.27 32.52
C SER A 317 -16.75 -7.75 32.25
N VAL A 318 -15.75 -8.63 32.27
CA VAL A 318 -15.94 -10.09 32.16
C VAL A 318 -16.88 -10.61 33.26
N GLU A 319 -16.80 -10.04 34.46
CA GLU A 319 -17.66 -10.40 35.58
C GLU A 319 -19.13 -10.13 35.28
N ASN A 320 -19.43 -8.92 34.81
CA ASN A 320 -20.80 -8.52 34.44
C ASN A 320 -21.31 -9.28 33.20
N TYR A 321 -20.41 -9.59 32.25
CA TYR A 321 -20.77 -10.41 31.09
C TYR A 321 -21.19 -11.84 31.50
N ASN A 322 -20.48 -12.45 32.42
CA ASN A 322 -20.81 -13.80 32.91
C ASN A 322 -22.17 -13.82 33.64
N LEU A 323 -22.52 -12.74 34.36
CA LEU A 323 -23.83 -12.60 35.00
C LEU A 323 -24.98 -12.49 34.00
N LEU A 324 -24.73 -11.96 32.79
CA LEU A 324 -25.74 -11.90 31.71
C LEU A 324 -25.88 -13.22 30.96
N ALA A 325 -24.85 -14.09 31.01
CA ALA A 325 -24.86 -15.36 30.28
C ALA A 325 -25.45 -16.53 31.08
N GLU A 326 -25.67 -16.35 32.39
CA GLU A 326 -26.38 -17.28 33.27
C GLU A 326 -27.91 -17.04 33.23
#